data_ee43ac81355ecae966eb6c0b12bb0ced
#
_entry.id   ee43ac81355ecae966eb6c0b12bb0ced
#
_cell.length_a   1.000
_cell.length_b   1.000
_cell.length_c   1.000
_cell.angle_alpha   90.00
_cell.angle_beta   90.00
_cell.angle_gamma   90.00
#
_symmetry.space_group_name_H-M   'P 1'
#
loop_
_entity.id
_entity.type
_entity.pdbx_description
1 polymer ?
#
loop_
_entity_poly.entity_id
_entity_poly.type
_entity_poly.pdbx_seq_one_letter_code
_entity_poly.pdbx_strand_id
1 'polypeptide(L)'
;IKETLATFNRLRPNKKWLLLAFDVAASEKHLWTAWYSMKRNQIKRKMIANSPDAEFLRIIAGTHQVRIAFENAGIRNSDHSAWIIRLPDIELSPKVEDNFINREIYNNHELEAIYMIERMNGSLISQRPNPTLEGLKRIVYENAIIESKSLEECFLLHLISSNL
;
A
#
# COMPACT_ATOMS: atom_id res chain seq x y z
N ILE A 1 -14.76 9.52 6.94
CA ILE A 1 -13.50 8.74 6.96
C ILE A 1 -13.25 8.04 8.28
N LYS A 2 -13.43 8.68 9.44
CA LYS A 2 -13.30 7.97 10.74
C LYS A 2 -14.24 6.77 10.82
N GLU A 3 -15.48 6.93 10.35
CA GLU A 3 -16.47 5.86 10.29
C GLU A 3 -16.08 4.78 9.26
N THR A 4 -15.61 5.19 8.07
CA THR A 4 -15.13 4.29 7.02
C THR A 4 -13.98 3.43 7.53
N LEU A 5 -12.98 4.07 8.16
CA LEU A 5 -11.82 3.37 8.71
C LEU A 5 -12.20 2.44 9.88
N ALA A 6 -13.11 2.88 10.76
CA ALA A 6 -13.62 2.06 11.85
C ALA A 6 -14.39 0.84 11.32
N THR A 7 -15.25 1.04 10.31
CA THR A 7 -15.98 -0.04 9.65
C THR A 7 -15.04 -1.02 8.96
N PHE A 8 -14.07 -0.52 8.19
CA PHE A 8 -13.05 -1.37 7.56
C PHE A 8 -12.28 -2.20 8.60
N ASN A 9 -11.78 -1.57 9.67
CA ASN A 9 -11.01 -2.27 10.71
C ASN A 9 -11.82 -3.33 11.45
N ARG A 10 -13.13 -3.15 11.56
CA ARG A 10 -14.06 -4.13 12.14
C ARG A 10 -14.32 -5.31 11.20
N LEU A 11 -14.40 -5.05 9.90
CA LEU A 11 -14.80 -6.05 8.89
C LEU A 11 -13.62 -6.83 8.31
N ARG A 12 -12.43 -6.24 8.26
CA ARG A 12 -11.27 -6.91 7.67
C ARG A 12 -10.93 -8.20 8.41
N PRO A 13 -10.66 -9.29 7.70
CA PRO A 13 -10.41 -10.60 8.33
C PRO A 13 -9.16 -10.61 9.21
N ASN A 14 -8.13 -9.86 8.84
CA ASN A 14 -6.85 -9.81 9.55
C ASN A 14 -6.01 -8.58 9.16
N LYS A 15 -4.81 -8.47 9.71
CA LYS A 15 -3.83 -7.39 9.47
C LYS A 15 -3.09 -7.47 8.13
N LYS A 16 -3.51 -8.32 7.21
CA LYS A 16 -3.02 -8.36 5.83
C LYS A 16 -3.91 -7.56 4.88
N TRP A 17 -4.98 -6.96 5.40
CA TRP A 17 -5.87 -6.07 4.70
C TRP A 17 -5.64 -4.63 5.15
N LEU A 18 -5.53 -3.71 4.21
CA LEU A 18 -5.35 -2.30 4.51
C LEU A 18 -6.06 -1.40 3.50
N LEU A 19 -6.31 -0.16 3.91
CA LEU A 19 -6.70 0.93 3.04
C LEU A 19 -5.47 1.80 2.75
N LEU A 20 -5.17 1.98 1.47
CA LEU A 20 -4.09 2.84 0.99
C LEU A 20 -4.69 4.06 0.30
N ALA A 21 -4.14 5.24 0.55
CA ALA A 21 -4.54 6.45 -0.17
C ALA A 21 -4.38 6.28 -1.68
N PHE A 22 -5.36 6.77 -2.43
CA PHE A 22 -5.46 6.52 -3.86
C PHE A 22 -4.25 7.03 -4.66
N ASP A 23 -3.75 8.19 -4.32
CA ASP A 23 -2.69 8.90 -5.02
C ASP A 23 -1.26 8.40 -4.71
N VAL A 24 -1.08 7.60 -3.64
CA VAL A 24 0.26 7.10 -3.27
C VAL A 24 0.63 5.75 -3.91
N ALA A 25 -0.27 5.14 -4.64
CA ALA A 25 -0.01 3.94 -5.42
C ALA A 25 0.43 4.32 -6.85
N ALA A 26 1.73 4.19 -7.14
CA ALA A 26 2.27 4.63 -8.42
C ALA A 26 2.05 3.61 -9.56
N SER A 27 2.16 2.33 -9.27
CA SER A 27 2.01 1.25 -10.24
C SER A 27 1.88 -0.10 -9.54
N GLU A 28 1.50 -1.12 -10.27
CA GLU A 28 1.53 -2.50 -9.75
C GLU A 28 2.95 -2.89 -9.32
N LYS A 29 3.97 -2.52 -10.10
CA LYS A 29 5.38 -2.74 -9.76
C LYS A 29 5.77 -2.08 -8.44
N HIS A 30 5.33 -0.84 -8.21
CA HIS A 30 5.56 -0.12 -6.96
C HIS A 30 4.95 -0.87 -5.76
N LEU A 31 3.69 -1.31 -5.88
CA LEU A 31 3.01 -2.05 -4.82
C LEU A 31 3.66 -3.42 -4.55
N TRP A 32 4.01 -4.17 -5.60
CA TRP A 32 4.72 -5.44 -5.46
C TRP A 32 6.11 -5.29 -4.84
N THR A 33 6.83 -4.23 -5.19
CA THR A 33 8.14 -3.93 -4.60
C THR A 33 8.02 -3.61 -3.10
N ALA A 34 6.98 -2.87 -2.71
CA ALA A 34 6.69 -2.59 -1.30
C ALA A 34 6.34 -3.88 -0.53
N TRP A 35 5.49 -4.74 -1.11
CA TRP A 35 5.16 -6.04 -0.51
C TRP A 35 6.39 -6.93 -0.37
N TYR A 36 7.22 -7.00 -1.41
CA TYR A 36 8.48 -7.76 -1.39
C TYR A 36 9.39 -7.31 -0.24
N SER A 37 9.56 -6.01 -0.09
CA SER A 37 10.36 -5.42 0.98
C SER A 37 9.78 -5.74 2.37
N MET A 38 8.47 -5.60 2.54
CA MET A 38 7.77 -5.96 3.78
C MET A 38 7.94 -7.45 4.11
N LYS A 39 7.72 -8.32 3.12
CA LYS A 39 7.84 -9.77 3.30
C LYS A 39 9.26 -10.19 3.67
N ARG A 40 10.26 -9.59 3.02
CA ARG A 40 11.67 -9.79 3.35
C ARG A 40 12.00 -9.35 4.78
N ASN A 41 11.49 -8.19 5.21
CA ASN A 41 11.66 -7.73 6.58
C ASN A 41 10.99 -8.69 7.58
N GLN A 42 9.81 -9.19 7.26
CA GLN A 42 9.10 -10.18 8.08
C GLN A 42 9.91 -11.47 8.25
N ILE A 43 10.41 -12.04 7.15
CA ILE A 43 11.21 -13.27 7.16
C ILE A 43 12.50 -13.07 7.98
N LYS A 44 13.15 -11.92 7.83
CA LYS A 44 14.38 -11.57 8.56
C LYS A 44 14.13 -11.09 9.99
N ARG A 45 12.89 -11.02 10.44
CA ARG A 45 12.50 -10.45 11.76
C ARG A 45 13.03 -9.02 11.97
N LYS A 46 12.98 -8.22 10.91
CA LYS A 46 13.45 -6.82 10.88
C LYS A 46 12.33 -5.81 10.62
N MET A 47 11.07 -6.23 10.73
CA MET A 47 9.96 -5.28 10.65
C MET A 47 10.07 -4.24 11.78
N ILE A 48 9.87 -2.98 11.44
CA ILE A 48 9.79 -1.88 12.40
C ILE A 48 8.39 -1.81 12.99
N ALA A 49 7.38 -2.03 12.16
CA ALA A 49 5.99 -2.07 12.61
C ALA A 49 5.60 -3.44 13.17
N ASN A 50 4.59 -3.44 14.04
CA ASN A 50 4.11 -4.66 14.72
C ASN A 50 3.18 -5.53 13.87
N SER A 51 2.80 -5.09 12.66
CA SER A 51 1.87 -5.80 11.79
C SER A 51 2.21 -5.58 10.32
N PRO A 52 1.82 -6.52 9.43
CA PRO A 52 2.13 -6.44 8.00
C PRO A 52 1.55 -5.19 7.32
N ASP A 53 0.30 -4.82 7.64
CA ASP A 53 -0.35 -3.62 7.11
C ASP A 53 0.40 -2.33 7.47
N ALA A 54 0.79 -2.19 8.73
CA ALA A 54 1.55 -1.04 9.20
C ALA A 54 2.97 -1.00 8.61
N GLU A 55 3.63 -2.16 8.46
CA GLU A 55 4.94 -2.24 7.82
C GLU A 55 4.87 -1.88 6.34
N PHE A 56 3.85 -2.37 5.62
CA PHE A 56 3.62 -2.01 4.23
C PHE A 56 3.40 -0.51 4.05
N LEU A 57 2.52 0.10 4.85
CA LEU A 57 2.27 1.55 4.82
C LEU A 57 3.54 2.34 5.12
N ARG A 58 4.35 1.89 6.08
CA ARG A 58 5.62 2.51 6.43
C ARG A 58 6.59 2.52 5.25
N ILE A 59 6.67 1.42 4.53
CA ILE A 59 7.54 1.28 3.36
C ILE A 59 7.05 2.20 2.23
N ILE A 60 5.75 2.20 1.94
CA ILE A 60 5.15 3.11 0.93
C ILE A 60 5.43 4.57 1.29
N ALA A 61 5.24 4.95 2.55
CA ALA A 61 5.46 6.32 3.02
C ALA A 61 6.94 6.71 3.16
N GLY A 62 7.87 5.77 3.01
CA GLY A 62 9.29 6.03 3.10
C GLY A 62 9.75 6.52 4.48
N THR A 63 9.14 6.05 5.56
CA THR A 63 9.42 6.53 6.92
C THR A 63 9.64 5.38 7.90
N HIS A 64 10.41 5.65 8.96
CA HIS A 64 10.54 4.72 10.09
C HIS A 64 9.46 4.90 11.16
N GLN A 65 8.66 5.96 11.08
CA GLN A 65 7.63 6.28 12.05
C GLN A 65 6.27 5.81 11.57
N VAL A 66 5.72 4.78 12.22
CA VAL A 66 4.43 4.18 11.87
C VAL A 66 3.28 5.20 11.86
N ARG A 67 3.27 6.15 12.82
CA ARG A 67 2.26 7.21 12.85
C ARG A 67 2.28 8.06 11.60
N ILE A 68 3.46 8.51 11.18
CA ILE A 68 3.65 9.32 9.97
C ILE A 68 3.27 8.51 8.72
N ALA A 69 3.54 7.21 8.71
CA ALA A 69 3.12 6.34 7.62
C ALA A 69 1.60 6.33 7.43
N PHE A 70 0.84 6.22 8.51
CA PHE A 70 -0.63 6.30 8.46
C PHE A 70 -1.13 7.69 8.03
N GLU A 71 -0.46 8.76 8.48
CA GLU A 71 -0.81 10.13 8.08
C GLU A 71 -0.54 10.41 6.59
N ASN A 72 0.53 9.83 6.02
CA ASN A 72 0.97 10.10 4.65
C ASN A 72 0.44 9.10 3.63
N ALA A 73 0.44 7.82 3.91
CA ALA A 73 0.00 6.77 2.99
C ALA A 73 -1.40 6.23 3.30
N GLY A 74 -1.92 6.42 4.50
CA GLY A 74 -3.29 6.07 4.87
C GLY A 74 -4.31 7.07 4.32
N ILE A 75 -5.59 6.72 4.41
CA ILE A 75 -6.70 7.59 3.95
C ILE A 75 -6.88 8.81 4.86
N ARG A 76 -7.18 9.96 4.26
CA ARG A 76 -7.44 11.26 4.92
C ARG A 76 -8.88 11.70 4.72
N ASN A 77 -9.33 12.69 5.50
CA ASN A 77 -10.69 13.23 5.40
C ASN A 77 -11.02 13.85 4.03
N SER A 78 -10.02 14.31 3.30
CA SER A 78 -10.15 14.85 1.94
C SER A 78 -10.19 13.79 0.84
N ASP A 79 -9.89 12.53 1.16
CA ASP A 79 -9.82 11.47 0.15
C ASP A 79 -11.23 10.99 -0.22
N HIS A 80 -11.51 10.90 -1.51
CA HIS A 80 -12.76 10.37 -2.06
C HIS A 80 -12.62 8.96 -2.61
N SER A 81 -11.39 8.52 -2.79
CA SER A 81 -11.03 7.20 -3.32
C SER A 81 -9.87 6.60 -2.54
N ALA A 82 -9.83 5.28 -2.49
CA ALA A 82 -8.76 4.53 -1.84
C ALA A 82 -8.57 3.18 -2.50
N TRP A 83 -7.43 2.57 -2.26
CA TRP A 83 -7.18 1.17 -2.60
C TRP A 83 -7.47 0.30 -1.38
N ILE A 84 -8.24 -0.77 -1.58
CA ILE A 84 -8.24 -1.91 -0.67
C ILE A 84 -7.13 -2.85 -1.12
N ILE A 85 -6.16 -3.09 -0.25
CA ILE A 85 -5.05 -3.98 -0.55
C ILE A 85 -5.13 -5.20 0.35
N ARG A 86 -5.00 -6.38 -0.25
CA ARG A 86 -4.75 -7.64 0.43
C ARG A 86 -3.30 -8.06 0.19
N LEU A 87 -2.50 -8.06 1.24
CA LEU A 87 -1.13 -8.53 1.19
C LEU A 87 -1.11 -10.06 1.02
N PRO A 88 -0.56 -10.60 -0.08
CA PRO A 88 -0.64 -12.02 -0.37
C PRO A 88 0.19 -12.89 0.57
N ASP A 89 -0.30 -14.11 0.80
CA ASP A 89 0.37 -15.18 1.56
C ASP A 89 1.10 -16.15 0.64
N ILE A 90 1.94 -15.62 -0.22
CA ILE A 90 2.78 -16.41 -1.10
C ILE A 90 4.23 -16.42 -0.61
N GLU A 91 4.97 -17.44 -1.00
CA GLU A 91 6.40 -17.49 -0.74
C GLU A 91 7.14 -16.42 -1.53
N LEU A 92 8.21 -15.89 -0.94
CA LEU A 92 9.01 -14.87 -1.58
C LEU A 92 9.87 -15.49 -2.69
N SER A 93 9.62 -15.10 -3.94
CA SER A 93 10.50 -15.44 -5.05
C SER A 93 11.75 -14.55 -5.08
N PRO A 94 12.89 -15.04 -5.60
CA PRO A 94 14.11 -14.23 -5.73
C PRO A 94 13.93 -12.95 -6.55
N LYS A 95 13.03 -12.96 -7.52
CA LYS A 95 12.69 -11.80 -8.35
C LYS A 95 11.27 -11.34 -8.07
N VAL A 96 11.06 -10.03 -8.03
CA VAL A 96 9.73 -9.44 -7.80
C VAL A 96 8.74 -9.89 -8.88
N GLU A 97 9.19 -9.96 -10.12
CA GLU A 97 8.38 -10.31 -11.29
C GLU A 97 7.86 -11.77 -11.27
N ASP A 98 8.51 -12.65 -10.53
CA ASP A 98 8.13 -14.05 -10.40
C ASP A 98 7.04 -14.28 -9.36
N ASN A 99 6.67 -13.24 -8.60
CA ASN A 99 5.58 -13.34 -7.61
C ASN A 99 4.23 -13.16 -8.30
N PHE A 100 3.34 -14.11 -8.09
CA PHE A 100 1.98 -14.05 -8.64
C PHE A 100 0.97 -14.64 -7.66
N ILE A 101 -0.28 -14.23 -7.83
CA ILE A 101 -1.40 -14.75 -7.05
C ILE A 101 -2.21 -15.68 -7.92
N ASN A 102 -2.50 -16.88 -7.41
CA ASN A 102 -3.41 -17.81 -8.07
C ASN A 102 -4.78 -17.16 -8.26
N ARG A 103 -5.40 -17.36 -9.44
CA ARG A 103 -6.66 -16.71 -9.79
C ARG A 103 -7.81 -17.06 -8.85
N GLU A 104 -7.87 -18.27 -8.36
CA GLU A 104 -8.90 -18.70 -7.40
C GLU A 104 -8.76 -17.94 -6.07
N ILE A 105 -7.53 -17.83 -5.57
CA ILE A 105 -7.22 -17.06 -4.36
C ILE A 105 -7.57 -15.58 -4.56
N TYR A 106 -7.22 -15.01 -5.70
CA TYR A 106 -7.57 -13.64 -6.06
C TYR A 106 -9.08 -13.42 -6.06
N ASN A 107 -9.85 -14.30 -6.71
CA ASN A 107 -11.31 -14.19 -6.78
C ASN A 107 -11.96 -14.24 -5.39
N ASN A 108 -11.47 -15.10 -4.49
CA ASN A 108 -11.97 -15.19 -3.12
C ASN A 108 -11.72 -13.87 -2.36
N HIS A 109 -10.54 -13.29 -2.49
CA HIS A 109 -10.21 -12.01 -1.86
C HIS A 109 -10.98 -10.83 -2.49
N GLU A 110 -11.25 -10.89 -3.79
CA GLU A 110 -12.09 -9.89 -4.46
C GLU A 110 -13.52 -9.87 -3.88
N LEU A 111 -14.12 -11.03 -3.62
CA LEU A 111 -15.42 -11.13 -2.98
C LEU A 111 -15.41 -10.55 -1.55
N GLU A 112 -14.37 -10.82 -0.77
CA GLU A 112 -14.19 -10.21 0.55
C GLU A 112 -14.06 -8.67 0.46
N ALA A 113 -13.31 -8.17 -0.54
CA ALA A 113 -13.17 -6.74 -0.77
C ALA A 113 -14.51 -6.09 -1.15
N ILE A 114 -15.26 -6.68 -2.07
CA ILE A 114 -16.59 -6.19 -2.48
C ILE A 114 -17.52 -6.12 -1.28
N TYR A 115 -17.56 -7.15 -0.44
CA TYR A 115 -18.37 -7.14 0.78
C TYR A 115 -18.01 -5.95 1.70
N MET A 116 -16.72 -5.69 1.91
CA MET A 116 -16.27 -4.55 2.72
C MET A 116 -16.65 -3.21 2.08
N ILE A 117 -16.49 -3.07 0.76
CA ILE A 117 -16.84 -1.86 0.01
C ILE A 117 -18.32 -1.52 0.21
N GLU A 118 -19.21 -2.49 0.02
CA GLU A 118 -20.66 -2.31 0.20
C GLU A 118 -21.00 -1.87 1.63
N ARG A 119 -20.38 -2.47 2.63
CA ARG A 119 -20.60 -2.13 4.04
C ARG A 119 -20.04 -0.75 4.43
N MET A 120 -19.07 -0.25 3.69
CA MET A 120 -18.56 1.12 3.84
C MET A 120 -19.36 2.16 3.01
N ASN A 121 -20.44 1.75 2.36
CA ASN A 121 -21.22 2.59 1.40
C ASN A 121 -20.35 3.11 0.25
N GLY A 122 -19.36 2.33 -0.15
CA GLY A 122 -18.50 2.62 -1.29
C GLY A 122 -18.97 1.99 -2.58
N SER A 123 -18.32 2.33 -3.67
CA SER A 123 -18.48 1.69 -4.96
C SER A 123 -17.12 1.35 -5.58
N LEU A 124 -17.06 0.20 -6.24
CA LEU A 124 -15.85 -0.20 -6.96
C LEU A 124 -15.66 0.69 -8.19
N ILE A 125 -14.47 1.22 -8.37
CA ILE A 125 -14.05 1.96 -9.56
C ILE A 125 -13.02 1.16 -10.34
N SER A 126 -13.13 1.14 -11.68
CA SER A 126 -12.22 0.44 -12.56
C SER A 126 -11.05 1.35 -12.92
N GLN A 127 -10.02 1.33 -12.09
CA GLN A 127 -8.79 2.10 -12.33
C GLN A 127 -7.57 1.27 -11.99
N ARG A 128 -6.43 1.63 -12.59
CA ARG A 128 -5.11 1.10 -12.23
C ARG A 128 -4.29 2.16 -11.51
N PRO A 129 -3.36 1.75 -10.64
CA PRO A 129 -2.40 2.67 -10.05
C PRO A 129 -1.66 3.48 -11.12
N ASN A 130 -1.55 4.78 -10.90
CA ASN A 130 -0.86 5.70 -11.79
C ASN A 130 -0.06 6.72 -10.97
N PRO A 131 1.22 6.95 -11.28
CA PRO A 131 2.04 7.89 -10.53
C PRO A 131 1.60 9.33 -10.79
N THR A 132 1.42 10.09 -9.73
CA THR A 132 1.06 11.50 -9.78
C THR A 132 2.02 12.35 -8.96
N LEU A 133 2.18 13.61 -9.32
CA LEU A 133 3.01 14.54 -8.56
C LEU A 133 2.42 14.81 -7.17
N GLU A 134 1.10 14.89 -7.07
CA GLU A 134 0.37 15.04 -5.80
C GLU A 134 0.64 13.88 -4.86
N GLY A 135 0.57 12.66 -5.39
CA GLY A 135 0.88 11.44 -4.62
C GLY A 135 2.33 11.43 -4.14
N LEU A 136 3.26 11.81 -5.00
CA LEU A 136 4.67 11.88 -4.61
C LEU A 136 4.90 12.94 -3.51
N LYS A 137 4.32 14.13 -3.64
CA LYS A 137 4.39 15.19 -2.62
C LYS A 137 3.77 14.78 -1.29
N ARG A 138 2.82 13.86 -1.30
CA ARG A 138 2.17 13.36 -0.09
C ARG A 138 3.10 12.54 0.80
N ILE A 139 4.05 11.81 0.19
CA ILE A 139 4.96 10.90 0.89
C ILE A 139 6.39 11.44 0.98
N VAL A 140 6.82 12.31 0.07
CA VAL A 140 8.17 12.89 0.05
C VAL A 140 8.16 14.25 0.73
N TYR A 141 9.04 14.45 1.71
CA TYR A 141 9.27 15.76 2.30
C TYR A 141 9.88 16.73 1.26
N GLU A 142 9.48 18.02 1.35
CA GLU A 142 9.94 19.11 0.49
C GLU A 142 11.44 19.07 0.26
N ASN A 143 11.89 19.09 -0.98
CA ASN A 143 13.26 19.11 -1.50
C ASN A 143 13.85 17.83 -2.11
N ALA A 144 13.07 16.78 -2.33
CA ALA A 144 13.54 15.73 -3.23
C ALA A 144 13.57 16.31 -4.65
N ILE A 145 14.76 16.66 -5.12
CA ILE A 145 14.98 17.14 -6.49
C ILE A 145 14.58 16.02 -7.44
N ILE A 146 13.47 16.24 -8.15
CA ILE A 146 13.01 15.36 -9.23
C ILE A 146 13.87 15.71 -10.45
N GLU A 147 15.16 15.36 -10.39
CA GLU A 147 16.04 15.49 -11.54
C GLU A 147 15.75 14.37 -12.53
N SER A 148 15.22 14.72 -13.70
CA SER A 148 15.16 13.94 -14.95
C SER A 148 14.64 12.48 -14.90
N LYS A 149 13.99 12.05 -13.79
CA LYS A 149 13.43 10.71 -13.64
C LYS A 149 11.93 10.71 -13.87
N SER A 150 11.39 9.58 -14.31
CA SER A 150 9.94 9.40 -14.36
C SER A 150 9.34 9.45 -12.94
N LEU A 151 8.06 9.83 -12.83
CA LEU A 151 7.38 9.83 -11.52
C LEU A 151 7.39 8.45 -10.86
N GLU A 152 7.20 7.39 -11.64
CA GLU A 152 7.28 6.01 -11.13
C GLU A 152 8.65 5.70 -10.52
N GLU A 153 9.73 6.10 -11.18
CA GLU A 153 11.09 5.92 -10.65
C GLU A 153 11.30 6.68 -9.35
N CYS A 154 10.74 7.88 -9.21
CA CYS A 154 10.79 8.64 -7.97
C CYS A 154 10.10 7.91 -6.82
N PHE A 155 8.92 7.32 -7.05
CA PHE A 155 8.23 6.49 -6.07
C PHE A 155 9.04 5.25 -5.68
N LEU A 156 9.62 4.55 -6.66
CA LEU A 156 10.44 3.35 -6.41
C LEU A 156 11.71 3.69 -5.61
N LEU A 157 12.40 4.78 -5.95
CA LEU A 157 13.57 5.23 -5.20
C LEU A 157 13.25 5.62 -3.77
N HIS A 158 12.14 6.33 -3.59
CA HIS A 158 11.66 6.72 -2.25
C HIS A 158 11.40 5.49 -1.38
N LEU A 159 10.76 4.48 -1.93
CA LEU A 159 10.49 3.20 -1.26
C LEU A 159 11.78 2.47 -0.85
N ILE A 160 12.78 2.44 -1.74
CA ILE A 160 14.06 1.79 -1.46
C ILE A 160 14.82 2.52 -0.36
N SER A 161 14.83 3.85 -0.39
CA SER A 161 15.54 4.67 0.61
C SER A 161 15.00 4.48 2.04
N SER A 162 13.75 4.10 2.19
CA SER A 162 13.12 3.84 3.49
C SER A 162 13.58 2.55 4.17
N ASN A 163 14.29 1.69 3.46
CA ASN A 163 14.80 0.41 3.96
C ASN A 163 16.30 0.44 4.28
N LEU A 164 16.94 1.57 4.09
CA LEU A 164 18.33 1.81 4.49
C LEU A 164 18.39 2.36 5.91
#